data_91a8931c2c2947baf395221f4e54e384
#
_entry.id   91a8931c2c2947baf395221f4e54e384
#
_cell.length_a   1.000
_cell.length_b   1.000
_cell.length_c   1.000
_cell.angle_alpha   90.00
_cell.angle_beta   90.00
_cell.angle_gamma   90.00
#
_symmetry.space_group_name_H-M   'P 1'
#
loop_
_entity.id
_entity.type
_entity.pdbx_description
1 polymer ?
#
loop_
_entity_poly.entity_id
_entity_poly.type
_entity_poly.pdbx_seq_one_letter_code
_entity_poly.pdbx_strand_id
1 'polypeptide(L)'
;MKFLSSAGRYVLGDKLEKANKMAKGYWINHVEEIIDQEAFDRYVAKVNALIERGEFKMIAIGPVAKTQIGEKDMQFAAVAEFETFEKAMSFKNHPDYVDALNELGDDEAISLKRTSCVVSG
;
A
#
# COMPACT_ATOMS: atom_id res chain seq x y z
N MET A 1 -5.80 -18.66 13.09
CA MET A 1 -6.94 -18.23 12.31
C MET A 1 -7.40 -19.35 11.43
N LYS A 2 -8.67 -19.72 11.55
CA LYS A 2 -9.19 -20.93 10.91
C LYS A 2 -9.19 -20.87 9.39
N PHE A 3 -9.44 -19.69 8.80
CA PHE A 3 -9.44 -19.55 7.35
C PHE A 3 -8.07 -19.71 6.73
N LEU A 4 -7.02 -19.81 7.53
CA LEU A 4 -5.66 -20.07 7.07
C LEU A 4 -5.27 -21.52 7.19
N SER A 5 -6.20 -22.43 7.50
CA SER A 5 -5.92 -23.87 7.51
C SER A 5 -5.48 -24.30 6.11
N SER A 6 -4.67 -25.35 6.03
CA SER A 6 -4.16 -25.85 4.75
C SER A 6 -5.29 -26.24 3.79
N ALA A 7 -6.32 -26.91 4.29
CA ALA A 7 -7.47 -27.31 3.47
C ALA A 7 -8.23 -26.09 2.94
N GLY A 8 -8.47 -25.10 3.79
CA GLY A 8 -9.11 -23.86 3.37
C GLY A 8 -8.31 -23.10 2.35
N ARG A 9 -6.99 -23.11 2.46
CA ARG A 9 -6.11 -22.45 1.53
C ARG A 9 -6.19 -23.04 0.13
N TYR A 10 -6.18 -24.34 0.01
CA TYR A 10 -6.27 -25.00 -1.29
C TYR A 10 -7.64 -24.82 -1.95
N VAL A 11 -8.71 -24.92 -1.18
CA VAL A 11 -10.06 -24.70 -1.70
C VAL A 11 -10.23 -23.24 -2.12
N LEU A 12 -9.66 -22.30 -1.38
CA LEU A 12 -9.77 -20.88 -1.68
C LEU A 12 -8.89 -20.46 -2.86
N GLY A 13 -7.86 -21.23 -3.22
CA GLY A 13 -6.96 -20.86 -4.30
C GLY A 13 -7.66 -20.54 -5.61
N ASP A 14 -8.46 -21.47 -6.11
CA ASP A 14 -9.22 -21.28 -7.35
C ASP A 14 -10.26 -20.18 -7.22
N LYS A 15 -10.96 -20.13 -6.08
CA LYS A 15 -11.97 -19.11 -5.83
C LYS A 15 -11.34 -17.73 -5.69
N LEU A 16 -10.17 -17.66 -5.07
CA LEU A 16 -9.45 -16.41 -4.89
C LEU A 16 -9.01 -15.85 -6.24
N GLU A 17 -8.53 -16.69 -7.14
CA GLU A 17 -8.11 -16.27 -8.47
C GLU A 17 -9.28 -15.66 -9.24
N LYS A 18 -10.47 -16.28 -9.18
CA LYS A 18 -11.68 -15.74 -9.81
C LYS A 18 -12.16 -14.48 -9.11
N ALA A 19 -12.15 -14.46 -7.78
CA ALA A 19 -12.59 -13.32 -6.99
C ALA A 19 -11.69 -12.11 -7.21
N ASN A 20 -10.37 -12.30 -7.37
CA ASN A 20 -9.42 -11.21 -7.55
C ASN A 20 -9.72 -10.35 -8.76
N LYS A 21 -10.37 -10.91 -9.79
CA LYS A 21 -10.77 -10.14 -10.97
C LYS A 21 -11.90 -9.15 -10.67
N MET A 22 -12.71 -9.44 -9.66
CA MET A 22 -13.87 -8.65 -9.29
C MET A 22 -13.73 -7.97 -7.94
N ALA A 23 -12.79 -8.42 -7.12
CA ALA A 23 -12.57 -7.90 -5.79
C ALA A 23 -11.80 -6.58 -5.85
N LYS A 24 -11.97 -5.81 -4.81
CA LYS A 24 -11.14 -4.63 -4.60
C LYS A 24 -9.71 -5.04 -4.23
N GLY A 25 -8.77 -4.16 -4.47
CA GLY A 25 -7.40 -4.36 -4.06
C GLY A 25 -6.99 -3.32 -3.03
N TYR A 26 -6.06 -3.71 -2.17
CA TYR A 26 -5.60 -2.82 -1.11
C TYR A 26 -4.07 -2.79 -1.09
N TRP A 27 -3.54 -1.58 -0.93
CA TRP A 27 -2.15 -1.40 -0.55
C TRP A 27 -2.10 -1.16 0.94
N ILE A 28 -1.34 -1.99 1.64
CA ILE A 28 -1.12 -1.83 3.07
C ILE A 28 0.32 -1.37 3.25
N ASN A 29 0.49 -0.16 3.75
CA ASN A 29 1.77 0.52 3.83
C ASN A 29 2.17 0.72 5.28
N HIS A 30 3.39 0.33 5.60
CA HIS A 30 4.01 0.59 6.90
C HIS A 30 5.28 1.40 6.67
N VAL A 31 5.32 2.59 7.22
CA VAL A 31 6.49 3.46 7.17
C VAL A 31 7.23 3.36 8.50
N GLU A 32 8.43 2.79 8.47
CA GLU A 32 9.28 2.67 9.65
C GLU A 32 9.89 4.02 10.00
N GLU A 33 10.40 4.72 8.99
CA GLU A 33 11.12 5.97 9.21
C GLU A 33 11.02 6.86 7.98
N ILE A 34 10.71 8.13 8.22
CA ILE A 34 10.82 9.19 7.20
C ILE A 34 12.16 9.85 7.42
N ILE A 35 13.10 9.64 6.49
CA ILE A 35 14.46 10.12 6.60
C ILE A 35 14.59 11.53 6.02
N ASP A 36 13.99 11.76 4.84
CA ASP A 36 13.96 13.06 4.18
C ASP A 36 12.51 13.55 4.14
N GLN A 37 12.17 14.41 5.09
CA GLN A 37 10.80 14.91 5.23
C GLN A 37 10.36 15.74 4.03
N GLU A 38 11.24 16.54 3.45
CA GLU A 38 10.89 17.38 2.30
C GLU A 38 10.56 16.52 1.08
N ALA A 39 11.37 15.48 0.81
CA ALA A 39 11.11 14.55 -0.28
C ALA A 39 9.79 13.81 -0.05
N PHE A 40 9.54 13.37 1.17
CA PHE A 40 8.30 12.70 1.52
C PHE A 40 7.09 13.62 1.32
N ASP A 41 7.20 14.88 1.71
CA ASP A 41 6.11 15.84 1.54
C ASP A 41 5.79 16.09 0.06
N ARG A 42 6.81 16.15 -0.80
CA ARG A 42 6.60 16.27 -2.25
C ARG A 42 5.94 15.02 -2.82
N TYR A 43 6.37 13.85 -2.37
CA TYR A 43 5.76 12.58 -2.75
C TYR A 43 4.29 12.55 -2.34
N VAL A 44 3.97 12.90 -1.10
CA VAL A 44 2.60 12.90 -0.58
C VAL A 44 1.73 13.88 -1.36
N ALA A 45 2.24 15.05 -1.73
CA ALA A 45 1.49 16.03 -2.51
C ALA A 45 1.04 15.44 -3.86
N LYS A 46 1.92 14.70 -4.53
CA LYS A 46 1.59 14.04 -5.80
C LYS A 46 0.62 12.89 -5.60
N VAL A 47 0.77 12.12 -4.53
CA VAL A 47 -0.16 11.04 -4.17
C VAL A 47 -1.56 11.62 -3.89
N ASN A 48 -1.64 12.73 -3.17
CA ASN A 48 -2.91 13.39 -2.89
C ASN A 48 -3.63 13.82 -4.18
N ALA A 49 -2.88 14.29 -5.17
CA ALA A 49 -3.45 14.63 -6.47
C ALA A 49 -4.07 13.40 -7.16
N LEU A 50 -3.45 12.23 -7.02
CA LEU A 50 -3.99 10.98 -7.56
C LEU A 50 -5.29 10.59 -6.83
N ILE A 51 -5.34 10.76 -5.53
CA ILE A 51 -6.55 10.50 -4.73
C ILE A 51 -7.68 11.42 -5.16
N GLU A 52 -7.41 12.71 -5.31
CA GLU A 52 -8.40 13.70 -5.73
C GLU A 52 -8.95 13.39 -7.13
N ARG A 53 -8.13 12.82 -7.97
CA ARG A 53 -8.51 12.41 -9.32
C ARG A 53 -9.33 11.12 -9.34
N GLY A 54 -9.44 10.43 -8.21
CA GLY A 54 -10.21 9.19 -8.09
C GLY A 54 -9.46 7.93 -8.45
N GLU A 55 -8.13 7.96 -8.51
CA GLU A 55 -7.35 6.77 -8.84
C GLU A 55 -7.45 5.69 -7.75
N PHE A 56 -7.53 6.10 -6.51
CA PHE A 56 -7.76 5.21 -5.37
C PHE A 56 -8.23 6.03 -4.17
N LYS A 57 -8.66 5.34 -3.11
CA LYS A 57 -9.13 5.97 -1.88
C LYS A 57 -8.19 5.62 -0.74
N MET A 58 -7.98 6.57 0.17
CA MET A 58 -7.28 6.26 1.41
C MET A 58 -8.32 5.90 2.47
N ILE A 59 -8.30 4.64 2.94
CA ILE A 59 -9.25 4.14 3.94
C ILE A 59 -8.80 4.54 5.35
N ALA A 60 -7.51 4.43 5.61
CA ALA A 60 -6.92 4.78 6.88
C ALA A 60 -5.52 5.31 6.64
N ILE A 61 -5.16 6.39 7.28
CA ILE A 61 -3.85 7.00 7.14
C ILE A 61 -3.54 7.82 8.38
N GLY A 62 -2.33 7.70 8.89
CA GLY A 62 -1.89 8.53 9.99
C GLY A 62 -0.71 7.96 10.76
N PRO A 63 -0.28 8.70 11.79
CA PRO A 63 0.78 8.21 12.67
C PRO A 63 0.31 6.96 13.41
N VAL A 64 1.24 6.04 13.60
CA VAL A 64 0.95 4.79 14.33
C VAL A 64 0.84 5.12 15.81
N ALA A 65 -0.31 4.82 16.40
CA ALA A 65 -0.55 5.07 17.81
C ALA A 65 0.20 4.07 18.70
N LYS A 66 0.30 2.82 18.24
CA LYS A 66 0.91 1.75 19.02
C LYS A 66 1.24 0.56 18.12
N THR A 67 2.43 -0.01 18.28
CA THR A 67 2.74 -1.33 17.75
C THR A 67 2.16 -2.37 18.68
N GLN A 68 1.17 -3.11 18.23
CA GLN A 68 0.47 -4.07 19.07
C GLN A 68 1.26 -5.37 19.26
N ILE A 69 1.88 -5.84 18.17
CA ILE A 69 2.69 -7.06 18.16
C ILE A 69 3.91 -6.81 17.28
N GLY A 70 5.07 -7.21 17.74
CA GLY A 70 6.33 -7.05 17.03
C GLY A 70 7.24 -6.04 17.72
N GLU A 71 8.49 -6.03 17.30
CA GLU A 71 9.53 -5.20 17.92
C GLU A 71 9.76 -3.87 17.21
N LYS A 72 9.31 -3.75 15.96
CA LYS A 72 9.55 -2.54 15.18
C LYS A 72 8.56 -1.45 15.53
N ASP A 73 9.08 -0.27 15.78
CA ASP A 73 8.26 0.92 15.89
C ASP A 73 8.03 1.47 14.49
N MET A 74 6.75 1.55 14.12
CA MET A 74 6.35 2.15 12.86
C MET A 74 5.95 3.58 13.10
N GLN A 75 6.42 4.48 12.25
CA GLN A 75 6.13 5.91 12.39
C GLN A 75 4.75 6.24 11.83
N PHE A 76 4.36 5.57 10.76
CA PHE A 76 3.19 5.93 9.98
C PHE A 76 2.63 4.71 9.27
N ALA A 77 1.34 4.68 9.04
CA ALA A 77 0.70 3.60 8.28
C ALA A 77 -0.43 4.15 7.40
N ALA A 78 -0.68 3.47 6.30
CA ALA A 78 -1.74 3.84 5.39
C ALA A 78 -2.33 2.62 4.69
N VAL A 79 -3.64 2.63 4.50
CA VAL A 79 -4.33 1.60 3.72
C VAL A 79 -5.05 2.29 2.56
N ALA A 80 -4.63 1.96 1.34
CA ALA A 80 -5.24 2.49 0.12
C ALA A 80 -6.15 1.42 -0.50
N GLU A 81 -7.34 1.83 -0.94
CA GLU A 81 -8.30 0.95 -1.60
C GLU A 81 -8.37 1.29 -3.08
N PHE A 82 -8.19 0.28 -3.92
CA PHE A 82 -8.32 0.38 -5.37
C PHE A 82 -9.62 -0.31 -5.80
N GLU A 83 -10.22 0.19 -6.85
CA GLU A 83 -11.47 -0.33 -7.37
C GLU A 83 -11.39 -1.81 -7.72
N THR A 84 -10.24 -2.26 -8.24
CA THR A 84 -9.98 -3.66 -8.56
C THR A 84 -8.62 -4.10 -8.04
N PHE A 85 -8.52 -5.40 -7.78
CA PHE A 85 -7.24 -6.02 -7.42
C PHE A 85 -6.19 -5.83 -8.53
N GLU A 86 -6.62 -5.95 -9.79
CA GLU A 86 -5.71 -5.76 -10.93
C GLU A 86 -5.11 -4.37 -10.95
N LYS A 87 -5.93 -3.36 -10.68
CA LYS A 87 -5.44 -1.98 -10.62
C LYS A 87 -4.44 -1.80 -9.47
N ALA A 88 -4.73 -2.40 -8.30
CA ALA A 88 -3.80 -2.35 -7.17
C ALA A 88 -2.47 -2.98 -7.51
N MET A 89 -2.48 -4.13 -8.21
CA MET A 89 -1.26 -4.84 -8.59
C MET A 89 -0.42 -4.07 -9.60
N SER A 90 -1.03 -3.34 -10.52
CA SER A 90 -0.33 -2.64 -11.60
C SER A 90 0.01 -1.19 -11.27
N PHE A 91 -0.55 -0.63 -10.22
CA PHE A 91 -0.48 0.82 -9.98
C PHE A 91 0.93 1.31 -9.70
N LYS A 92 1.82 0.47 -9.20
CA LYS A 92 3.21 0.84 -8.98
C LYS A 92 3.89 1.30 -10.26
N ASN A 93 3.45 0.77 -11.40
CA ASN A 93 3.98 1.11 -12.72
C ASN A 93 3.17 2.18 -13.45
N HIS A 94 2.12 2.70 -12.84
CA HIS A 94 1.33 3.78 -13.43
C HIS A 94 2.22 5.02 -13.59
N PRO A 95 2.23 5.65 -14.77
CA PRO A 95 3.15 6.77 -15.03
C PRO A 95 3.09 7.89 -14.02
N ASP A 96 1.90 8.23 -13.56
CA ASP A 96 1.73 9.31 -12.59
C ASP A 96 2.18 8.92 -11.19
N TYR A 97 2.10 7.63 -10.85
CA TYR A 97 2.66 7.16 -9.59
C TYR A 97 4.19 7.06 -9.66
N VAL A 98 4.73 6.65 -10.80
CA VAL A 98 6.18 6.67 -11.03
C VAL A 98 6.72 8.09 -10.88
N ASP A 99 5.99 9.08 -11.39
CA ASP A 99 6.35 10.49 -11.20
C ASP A 99 6.39 10.87 -9.72
N ALA A 100 5.43 10.39 -8.93
CA ALA A 100 5.44 10.60 -7.49
C ALA A 100 6.64 9.93 -6.82
N LEU A 101 6.96 8.69 -7.22
CA LEU A 101 8.11 7.96 -6.68
C LEU A 101 9.43 8.68 -6.96
N ASN A 102 9.54 9.39 -8.06
CA ASN A 102 10.76 10.12 -8.42
C ASN A 102 11.09 11.20 -7.40
N GLU A 103 10.11 11.69 -6.64
CA GLU A 103 10.35 12.65 -5.57
C GLU A 103 11.16 12.07 -4.41
N LEU A 104 11.12 10.74 -4.26
CA LEU A 104 11.88 10.04 -3.23
C LEU A 104 13.33 9.75 -3.63
N GLY A 105 13.70 10.07 -4.88
CA GLY A 105 15.04 9.86 -5.41
C GLY A 105 15.23 8.50 -6.06
N ASP A 106 16.38 8.30 -6.70
CA ASP A 106 16.71 7.05 -7.40
C ASP A 106 16.83 5.88 -6.44
N ASP A 107 17.30 6.15 -5.23
CA ASP A 107 17.33 5.17 -4.15
C ASP A 107 16.37 5.63 -3.04
N GLU A 108 15.17 5.08 -3.06
CA GLU A 108 14.12 5.45 -2.10
C GLU A 108 14.59 5.26 -0.65
N ALA A 109 15.44 4.28 -0.37
CA ALA A 109 15.89 3.97 0.99
C ALA A 109 16.66 5.12 1.64
N ILE A 110 17.16 6.06 0.87
CA ILE A 110 17.82 7.27 1.41
C ILE A 110 16.78 8.23 2.00
N SER A 111 15.58 8.24 1.46
CA SER A 111 14.52 9.17 1.86
C SER A 111 13.48 8.57 2.80
N LEU A 112 13.25 7.25 2.70
CA LEU A 112 12.10 6.62 3.34
C LEU A 112 12.36 5.13 3.55
N LYS A 113 12.10 4.65 4.76
CA LYS A 113 12.07 3.20 5.03
C LYS A 113 10.64 2.76 5.17
N ARG A 114 10.20 1.92 4.26
CA ARG A 114 8.81 1.43 4.27
C ARG A 114 8.69 0.04 3.68
N THR A 115 7.59 -0.61 4.02
CA THR A 115 7.16 -1.86 3.40
C THR A 115 5.72 -1.69 2.96
N SER A 116 5.42 -2.15 1.78
CA SER A 116 4.08 -2.11 1.22
C SER A 116 3.73 -3.46 0.63
N CYS A 117 2.50 -3.88 0.81
CA CYS A 117 2.02 -5.12 0.20
C CYS A 117 0.64 -4.90 -0.42
N VAL A 118 0.28 -5.79 -1.34
CA VAL A 118 -1.02 -5.76 -2.01
C VAL A 118 -1.84 -6.92 -1.52
N VAL A 119 -3.08 -6.65 -1.14
CA VAL A 119 -4.02 -7.64 -0.64
C VAL A 119 -5.31 -7.55 -1.45
N SER A 120 -5.89 -8.72 -1.77
CA SER A 120 -7.21 -8.79 -2.38
C SER A 120 -8.28 -8.71 -1.30
N GLY A 121 -9.26 -7.85 -1.54
CA GLY A 121 -10.38 -7.69 -0.61
C GLY A 121 -11.52 -8.66 -0.82
#